data_03d928852fa3c3a539b0696beaf8544c
#
_entry.id   03d928852fa3c3a539b0696beaf8544c
#
_cell.length_a   1.000
_cell.length_b   1.000
_cell.length_c   1.000
_cell.angle_alpha   90.00
_cell.angle_beta   90.00
_cell.angle_gamma   90.00
#
_symmetry.space_group_name_H-M   'P 1'
#
loop_
_entity.id
_entity.type
_entity.pdbx_description
1 polymer ?
#
loop_
_entity_poly.entity_id
_entity_poly.type
_entity_poly.pdbx_seq_one_letter_code
_entity_poly.pdbx_strand_id
1 'polypeptide(L)'
;MKKIIALLLAMIMVLALAACAAKTEPAQAETTAETTAPAETTETTETAAPADGFKVAISLAEYNEWNKLYEAVIKEKCDEWGWTYEIFDSKQDASTQIDQVNSIIAQGFNAMTIQAVDNAALAPVVGQAADNGIIVVDHYGFADEL
;
A
#
# COMPACT_ATOMS: atom_id res chain seq x y z
N MET A 1 1.99 50.55 -4.72
CA MET A 1 2.11 49.07 -4.79
C MET A 1 0.76 48.37 -4.66
N LYS A 2 -0.11 48.68 -3.70
CA LYS A 2 -1.42 47.97 -3.56
C LYS A 2 -2.39 48.13 -4.74
N LYS A 3 -2.35 49.22 -5.47
CA LYS A 3 -3.23 49.49 -6.62
C LYS A 3 -2.82 48.76 -7.90
N ILE A 4 -1.54 48.40 -8.04
CA ILE A 4 -1.01 47.68 -9.20
C ILE A 4 -1.33 46.18 -9.08
N ILE A 5 -1.31 45.64 -7.87
CA ILE A 5 -1.67 44.24 -7.58
C ILE A 5 -3.15 43.96 -7.86
N ALA A 6 -4.04 44.91 -7.53
CA ALA A 6 -5.48 44.80 -7.81
C ALA A 6 -5.80 44.81 -9.32
N LEU A 7 -5.04 45.54 -10.12
CA LEU A 7 -5.22 45.62 -11.56
C LEU A 7 -4.74 44.32 -12.27
N LEU A 8 -3.67 43.68 -11.78
CA LEU A 8 -3.17 42.42 -12.28
C LEU A 8 -4.11 41.25 -11.97
N LEU A 9 -4.75 41.23 -10.81
CA LEU A 9 -5.74 40.21 -10.43
C LEU A 9 -7.03 40.31 -11.26
N ALA A 10 -7.45 41.51 -11.65
CA ALA A 10 -8.63 41.74 -12.48
C ALA A 10 -8.40 41.24 -13.95
N MET A 11 -7.16 41.34 -14.44
CA MET A 11 -6.83 40.93 -15.81
C MET A 11 -6.74 39.42 -16.01
N ILE A 12 -6.41 38.67 -14.95
CA ILE A 12 -6.35 37.20 -14.99
C ILE A 12 -7.76 36.57 -15.00
N MET A 13 -8.76 37.22 -14.39
CA MET A 13 -10.14 36.69 -14.39
C MET A 13 -10.87 36.85 -15.73
N VAL A 14 -10.46 37.76 -16.60
CA VAL A 14 -11.14 38.00 -17.90
C VAL A 14 -10.68 37.02 -19.00
N LEU A 15 -9.50 36.40 -18.86
CA LEU A 15 -8.99 35.42 -19.83
C LEU A 15 -9.53 34.00 -19.66
N ALA A 16 -10.22 33.67 -18.57
CA ALA A 16 -10.71 32.31 -18.29
C ALA A 16 -12.12 31.99 -18.86
N LEU A 17 -12.80 32.93 -19.51
CA LEU A 17 -14.17 32.73 -20.01
C LEU A 17 -14.31 32.53 -21.54
N ALA A 18 -13.23 32.43 -22.30
CA ALA A 18 -13.28 32.39 -23.76
C ALA A 18 -13.06 30.99 -24.41
N ALA A 19 -13.10 29.89 -23.66
CA ALA A 19 -12.81 28.56 -24.19
C ALA A 19 -13.93 27.53 -23.98
N CYS A 20 -15.20 27.92 -24.12
CA CYS A 20 -16.30 26.97 -24.13
C CYS A 20 -17.43 27.43 -25.07
N ALA A 21 -17.20 27.35 -26.38
CA ALA A 21 -18.31 27.36 -27.37
C ALA A 21 -17.88 26.70 -28.68
N ALA A 22 -18.68 25.75 -29.09
CA ALA A 22 -18.78 25.09 -30.40
C ALA A 22 -18.13 23.69 -30.48
N LYS A 23 -18.78 22.62 -30.89
CA LYS A 23 -19.98 22.47 -31.69
C LYS A 23 -20.33 20.98 -31.87
N THR A 24 -21.61 20.66 -31.77
CA THR A 24 -22.48 19.90 -32.70
C THR A 24 -22.33 18.39 -32.81
N GLU A 25 -23.39 17.72 -32.36
CA GLU A 25 -23.96 16.46 -32.84
C GLU A 25 -24.40 16.56 -34.36
N PRO A 26 -24.62 15.48 -35.14
CA PRO A 26 -25.44 14.32 -34.79
C PRO A 26 -25.02 12.98 -35.47
N ALA A 27 -25.65 11.91 -35.07
CA ALA A 27 -26.36 10.87 -35.82
C ALA A 27 -26.10 9.45 -35.39
N GLN A 28 -27.19 8.83 -35.03
CA GLN A 28 -27.48 7.43 -34.74
C GLN A 28 -26.83 6.42 -35.71
N ALA A 29 -26.41 5.29 -35.14
CA ALA A 29 -26.66 3.97 -35.70
C ALA A 29 -26.70 2.94 -34.54
N GLU A 30 -27.88 2.41 -34.31
CA GLU A 30 -28.13 1.21 -33.51
C GLU A 30 -27.36 0.03 -34.13
N THR A 31 -26.56 -0.67 -33.31
CA THR A 31 -26.29 -2.07 -33.59
C THR A 31 -26.21 -2.80 -32.25
N THR A 32 -27.26 -3.54 -31.98
CA THR A 32 -27.35 -4.55 -30.93
C THR A 32 -26.22 -5.55 -31.12
N ALA A 33 -25.26 -5.56 -30.21
CA ALA A 33 -24.31 -6.64 -30.04
C ALA A 33 -24.42 -7.14 -28.60
N GLU A 34 -25.03 -8.29 -28.50
CA GLU A 34 -25.11 -9.15 -27.33
C GLU A 34 -23.71 -9.47 -26.88
N THR A 35 -23.24 -8.79 -25.84
CA THR A 35 -21.94 -9.09 -25.20
C THR A 35 -22.18 -10.11 -24.10
N THR A 36 -21.95 -11.37 -24.45
CA THR A 36 -21.74 -12.45 -23.50
C THR A 36 -20.54 -12.09 -22.62
N ALA A 37 -20.79 -11.79 -21.36
CA ALA A 37 -19.73 -11.63 -20.36
C ALA A 37 -18.98 -12.95 -20.22
N PRO A 38 -17.65 -12.95 -20.28
CA PRO A 38 -16.87 -14.11 -19.87
C PRO A 38 -17.05 -14.27 -18.35
N ALA A 39 -17.50 -15.46 -17.93
CA ALA A 39 -17.41 -15.85 -16.53
C ALA A 39 -15.94 -15.82 -16.14
N GLU A 40 -15.54 -14.88 -15.30
CA GLU A 40 -14.27 -14.97 -14.58
C GLU A 40 -14.33 -16.22 -13.70
N THR A 41 -13.70 -17.28 -14.19
CA THR A 41 -13.29 -18.40 -13.35
C THR A 41 -12.21 -17.85 -12.46
N THR A 42 -12.57 -17.47 -11.25
CA THR A 42 -11.61 -17.24 -10.18
C THR A 42 -10.93 -18.59 -9.91
N GLU A 43 -9.85 -18.87 -10.62
CA GLU A 43 -8.91 -19.89 -10.18
C GLU A 43 -8.39 -19.40 -8.84
N THR A 44 -8.92 -19.95 -7.77
CA THR A 44 -8.26 -19.93 -6.46
C THR A 44 -6.96 -20.71 -6.66
N THR A 45 -5.89 -19.99 -6.98
CA THR A 45 -4.54 -20.55 -6.91
C THR A 45 -4.34 -20.82 -5.43
N GLU A 46 -4.55 -22.08 -5.04
CA GLU A 46 -4.11 -22.61 -3.77
C GLU A 46 -2.58 -22.46 -3.78
N THR A 47 -2.10 -21.36 -3.20
CA THR A 47 -0.68 -21.11 -3.02
C THR A 47 -0.18 -22.22 -2.11
N ALA A 48 0.52 -23.20 -2.68
CA ALA A 48 1.18 -24.24 -1.92
C ALA A 48 1.99 -23.58 -0.80
N ALA A 49 1.82 -24.07 0.44
CA ALA A 49 2.61 -23.62 1.57
C ALA A 49 4.10 -23.63 1.16
N PRO A 50 4.83 -22.53 1.36
CA PRO A 50 6.25 -22.49 1.00
C PRO A 50 7.00 -23.57 1.77
N ALA A 51 7.98 -24.18 1.10
CA ALA A 51 8.85 -25.21 1.65
C ALA A 51 9.57 -24.75 2.93
N ASP A 52 10.15 -25.71 3.65
CA ASP A 52 10.95 -25.53 4.88
C ASP A 52 11.81 -24.25 4.84
N GLY A 53 11.66 -23.43 5.89
CA GLY A 53 12.48 -22.24 6.07
C GLY A 53 11.81 -20.90 5.74
N PHE A 54 10.49 -20.85 5.51
CA PHE A 54 9.79 -19.58 5.32
C PHE A 54 9.84 -18.72 6.60
N LYS A 55 10.27 -17.46 6.44
CA LYS A 55 10.52 -16.53 7.55
C LYS A 55 9.57 -15.35 7.49
N VAL A 56 8.88 -15.07 8.58
CA VAL A 56 7.94 -13.95 8.71
C VAL A 56 8.48 -12.92 9.68
N ALA A 57 8.53 -11.66 9.26
CA ALA A 57 8.81 -10.53 10.14
C ALA A 57 7.49 -9.92 10.63
N ILE A 58 7.41 -9.58 11.92
CA ILE A 58 6.30 -8.84 12.52
C ILE A 58 6.85 -7.47 12.93
N SER A 59 6.65 -6.46 12.08
CA SER A 59 7.11 -5.09 12.33
C SER A 59 6.01 -4.28 13.00
N LEU A 60 6.24 -3.87 14.24
CA LEU A 60 5.27 -3.20 15.08
C LEU A 60 5.69 -1.77 15.42
N ALA A 61 4.73 -0.84 15.45
CA ALA A 61 4.92 0.49 16.01
C ALA A 61 5.32 0.43 17.48
N GLU A 62 4.66 -0.45 18.24
CA GLU A 62 5.01 -0.79 19.62
C GLU A 62 4.55 -2.20 19.97
N TYR A 63 5.25 -2.84 20.91
CA TYR A 63 4.84 -4.14 21.42
C TYR A 63 4.01 -3.98 22.70
N ASN A 64 2.69 -4.06 22.58
CA ASN A 64 1.72 -3.89 23.67
C ASN A 64 0.81 -5.11 23.83
N GLU A 65 -0.14 -5.07 24.79
CA GLU A 65 -1.05 -6.19 25.07
C GLU A 65 -1.91 -6.59 23.86
N TRP A 66 -2.29 -5.64 23.00
CA TRP A 66 -3.02 -5.93 21.78
C TRP A 66 -2.16 -6.72 20.79
N ASN A 67 -0.91 -6.28 20.59
CA ASN A 67 0.02 -6.92 19.69
C ASN A 67 0.47 -8.31 20.15
N LYS A 68 0.38 -8.63 21.46
CA LYS A 68 0.56 -10.00 21.97
C LYS A 68 -0.50 -10.96 21.46
N LEU A 69 -1.75 -10.51 21.34
CA LEU A 69 -2.83 -11.34 20.77
C LEU A 69 -2.58 -11.58 19.28
N TYR A 70 -2.12 -10.56 18.56
CA TYR A 70 -1.75 -10.67 17.15
C TYR A 70 -0.58 -11.64 16.96
N GLU A 71 0.48 -11.51 17.74
CA GLU A 71 1.61 -12.45 17.75
C GLU A 71 1.16 -13.88 18.00
N ALA A 72 0.25 -14.11 18.97
CA ALA A 72 -0.21 -15.46 19.28
C ALA A 72 -0.86 -16.15 18.07
N VAL A 73 -1.63 -15.39 17.25
CA VAL A 73 -2.23 -15.92 16.02
C VAL A 73 -1.17 -16.23 14.96
N ILE A 74 -0.20 -15.32 14.76
CA ILE A 74 0.90 -15.54 13.81
C ILE A 74 1.73 -16.74 14.24
N LYS A 75 2.05 -16.84 15.53
CA LYS A 75 2.80 -17.97 16.09
C LYS A 75 2.10 -19.31 15.83
N GLU A 76 0.79 -19.38 16.12
CA GLU A 76 0.00 -20.61 15.87
C GLU A 76 0.12 -21.05 14.40
N LYS A 77 -0.01 -20.10 13.46
CA LYS A 77 0.07 -20.41 12.03
C LYS A 77 1.49 -20.73 11.57
N CYS A 78 2.48 -20.05 12.08
CA CYS A 78 3.87 -20.39 11.81
C CYS A 78 4.22 -21.80 12.30
N ASP A 79 3.79 -22.16 13.53
CA ASP A 79 3.98 -23.50 14.08
C ASP A 79 3.27 -24.57 13.23
N GLU A 80 2.03 -24.28 12.78
CA GLU A 80 1.25 -25.19 11.93
C GLU A 80 1.94 -25.47 10.57
N TRP A 81 2.55 -24.45 9.98
CA TRP A 81 3.13 -24.51 8.63
C TRP A 81 4.64 -24.78 8.62
N GLY A 82 5.28 -24.91 9.77
CA GLY A 82 6.72 -25.08 9.87
C GLY A 82 7.51 -23.82 9.52
N TRP A 83 6.91 -22.64 9.70
CA TRP A 83 7.55 -21.35 9.45
C TRP A 83 8.18 -20.80 10.72
N THR A 84 9.10 -19.85 10.54
CA THR A 84 9.68 -19.09 11.66
C THR A 84 9.20 -17.64 11.61
N TYR A 85 9.14 -16.98 12.77
CA TYR A 85 8.84 -15.55 12.82
C TYR A 85 9.76 -14.81 13.79
N GLU A 86 9.88 -13.51 13.58
CA GLU A 86 10.61 -12.59 14.46
C GLU A 86 9.84 -11.28 14.63
N ILE A 87 9.85 -10.71 15.85
CA ILE A 87 9.19 -9.46 16.19
C ILE A 87 10.21 -8.32 16.19
N PHE A 88 9.84 -7.23 15.54
CA PHE A 88 10.58 -5.98 15.48
C PHE A 88 9.71 -4.89 16.14
N ASP A 89 10.07 -4.51 17.37
CA ASP A 89 9.41 -3.44 18.12
C ASP A 89 10.16 -2.13 17.90
N SER A 90 9.53 -1.18 17.22
CA SER A 90 10.13 0.13 16.93
C SER A 90 9.98 1.15 18.06
N LYS A 91 9.21 0.84 19.09
CA LYS A 91 9.01 1.68 20.28
C LYS A 91 8.53 3.09 19.93
N GLN A 92 7.61 3.20 18.97
CA GLN A 92 7.03 4.45 18.47
C GLN A 92 8.07 5.38 17.79
N ASP A 93 9.19 4.83 17.30
CA ASP A 93 10.22 5.59 16.60
C ASP A 93 10.30 5.17 15.14
N ALA A 94 9.95 6.09 14.21
CA ALA A 94 9.92 5.82 12.78
C ALA A 94 11.31 5.55 12.20
N SER A 95 12.36 6.21 12.72
CA SER A 95 13.74 5.97 12.27
C SER A 95 14.19 4.57 12.64
N THR A 96 13.90 4.14 13.87
CA THR A 96 14.15 2.76 14.31
C THR A 96 13.39 1.76 13.43
N GLN A 97 12.14 2.03 13.09
CA GLN A 97 11.36 1.13 12.24
C GLN A 97 11.93 1.04 10.82
N ILE A 98 12.38 2.15 10.23
CA ILE A 98 13.06 2.16 8.93
C ILE A 98 14.31 1.29 8.96
N ASP A 99 15.15 1.41 9.99
CA ASP A 99 16.35 0.60 10.14
C ASP A 99 16.02 -0.89 10.30
N GLN A 100 14.94 -1.21 11.02
CA GLN A 100 14.44 -2.57 11.17
C GLN A 100 13.94 -3.15 9.84
N VAL A 101 13.19 -2.39 9.03
CA VAL A 101 12.75 -2.86 7.70
C VAL A 101 13.95 -3.09 6.77
N ASN A 102 14.96 -2.22 6.79
CA ASN A 102 16.20 -2.46 6.06
C ASN A 102 16.90 -3.75 6.51
N SER A 103 16.89 -4.02 7.81
CA SER A 103 17.43 -5.28 8.38
C SER A 103 16.63 -6.50 7.95
N ILE A 104 15.30 -6.41 7.90
CA ILE A 104 14.40 -7.46 7.40
C ILE A 104 14.74 -7.80 5.94
N ILE A 105 14.92 -6.77 5.09
CA ILE A 105 15.34 -6.95 3.69
C ILE A 105 16.69 -7.68 3.62
N ALA A 106 17.67 -7.20 4.37
CA ALA A 106 19.03 -7.75 4.35
C ALA A 106 19.11 -9.20 4.87
N GLN A 107 18.22 -9.58 5.78
CA GLN A 107 18.16 -10.93 6.36
C GLN A 107 17.37 -11.92 5.49
N GLY A 108 16.74 -11.46 4.42
CA GLY A 108 16.03 -12.33 3.47
C GLY A 108 14.77 -12.94 4.05
N PHE A 109 13.97 -12.17 4.78
CA PHE A 109 12.62 -12.60 5.16
C PHE A 109 11.75 -12.79 3.93
N ASN A 110 10.80 -13.71 3.99
CA ASN A 110 9.89 -14.01 2.88
C ASN A 110 8.63 -13.16 2.95
N ALA A 111 8.17 -12.84 4.15
CA ALA A 111 7.00 -11.99 4.38
C ALA A 111 7.24 -11.06 5.56
N MET A 112 6.55 -9.93 5.53
CA MET A 112 6.53 -8.96 6.62
C MET A 112 5.09 -8.49 6.85
N THR A 113 4.63 -8.53 8.10
CA THR A 113 3.46 -7.77 8.51
C THR A 113 3.93 -6.45 9.10
N ILE A 114 3.24 -5.36 8.83
CA ILE A 114 3.66 -4.06 9.31
C ILE A 114 2.52 -3.26 9.93
N GLN A 115 2.78 -2.70 11.11
CA GLN A 115 2.03 -1.63 11.75
C GLN A 115 2.97 -0.42 11.82
N ALA A 116 2.77 0.55 10.94
CA ALA A 116 3.69 1.68 10.83
C ALA A 116 3.53 2.68 11.97
N VAL A 117 4.65 3.24 12.41
CA VAL A 117 4.68 4.42 13.29
C VAL A 117 4.25 5.66 12.53
N ASP A 118 4.71 5.81 11.29
CA ASP A 118 4.43 6.91 10.39
C ASP A 118 4.40 6.37 8.95
N ASN A 119 3.23 6.36 8.33
CA ASN A 119 3.03 5.78 7.01
C ASN A 119 3.87 6.49 5.95
N ALA A 120 3.87 7.82 5.94
CA ALA A 120 4.60 8.59 4.94
C ALA A 120 6.11 8.40 5.03
N ALA A 121 6.65 8.32 6.26
CA ALA A 121 8.07 8.07 6.48
C ALA A 121 8.49 6.64 6.08
N LEU A 122 7.62 5.65 6.28
CA LEU A 122 7.93 4.26 6.02
C LEU A 122 7.62 3.80 4.60
N ALA A 123 6.70 4.44 3.88
CA ALA A 123 6.30 4.05 2.53
C ALA A 123 7.49 3.74 1.59
N PRO A 124 8.56 4.56 1.52
CA PRO A 124 9.69 4.26 0.64
C PRO A 124 10.42 2.95 0.97
N VAL A 125 10.66 2.65 2.24
CA VAL A 125 11.40 1.44 2.65
C VAL A 125 10.50 0.20 2.58
N VAL A 126 9.20 0.34 2.80
CA VAL A 126 8.20 -0.71 2.61
C VAL A 126 8.07 -1.07 1.13
N GLY A 127 8.06 -0.07 0.24
CA GLY A 127 8.14 -0.29 -1.20
C GLY A 127 9.41 -1.05 -1.60
N GLN A 128 10.56 -0.69 -1.04
CA GLN A 128 11.81 -1.43 -1.26
C GLN A 128 11.72 -2.89 -0.79
N ALA A 129 11.06 -3.17 0.33
CA ALA A 129 10.85 -4.55 0.79
C ALA A 129 10.05 -5.35 -0.24
N ALA A 130 8.96 -4.79 -0.76
CA ALA A 130 8.17 -5.41 -1.81
C ALA A 130 8.97 -5.63 -3.10
N ASP A 131 9.76 -4.65 -3.54
CA ASP A 131 10.64 -4.75 -4.71
C ASP A 131 11.72 -5.84 -4.56
N ASN A 132 12.13 -6.14 -3.32
CA ASN A 132 13.03 -7.25 -3.00
C ASN A 132 12.30 -8.60 -2.86
N GLY A 133 11.01 -8.68 -3.19
CA GLY A 133 10.24 -9.91 -3.21
C GLY A 133 9.68 -10.32 -1.84
N ILE A 134 9.71 -9.46 -0.84
CA ILE A 134 9.08 -9.70 0.46
C ILE A 134 7.57 -9.47 0.31
N ILE A 135 6.77 -10.45 0.71
CA ILE A 135 5.31 -10.29 0.78
C ILE A 135 4.99 -9.33 1.92
N VAL A 136 4.49 -8.15 1.61
CA VAL A 136 4.13 -7.15 2.62
C VAL A 136 2.63 -7.21 2.90
N VAL A 137 2.29 -7.35 4.18
CA VAL A 137 0.92 -7.30 4.68
C VAL A 137 0.79 -6.12 5.63
N ASP A 138 0.16 -5.06 5.16
CA ASP A 138 -0.21 -3.94 6.01
C ASP A 138 -1.45 -4.30 6.84
N HIS A 139 -1.39 -4.09 8.14
CA HIS A 139 -2.54 -4.30 8.98
C HIS A 139 -3.02 -3.01 9.67
N TYR A 140 -2.52 -1.85 9.25
CA TYR A 140 -2.96 -0.57 9.82
C TYR A 140 -2.73 0.68 8.93
N GLY A 141 -2.98 0.61 7.60
CA GLY A 141 -3.26 1.86 6.90
C GLY A 141 -2.24 2.46 5.95
N PHE A 142 -1.44 1.65 5.22
CA PHE A 142 -0.65 2.16 4.08
C PHE A 142 -1.45 2.29 2.77
N ALA A 143 -2.73 1.91 2.75
CA ALA A 143 -3.50 1.70 1.52
C ALA A 143 -3.53 2.89 0.55
N ASP A 144 -3.32 4.10 1.04
CA ASP A 144 -3.34 5.32 0.23
C ASP A 144 -1.93 5.82 -0.16
N GLU A 145 -0.85 5.13 0.24
CA GLU A 145 0.53 5.62 0.12
C GLU A 145 1.47 4.64 -0.61
N LEU A 146 1.00 3.45 -0.93
CA LEU A 146 1.66 2.43 -1.75
C LEU A 146 0.98 2.36 -3.14
#